data_6f16f833d093ad2ad2481a70fff32980
#
_entry.id   6f16f833d093ad2ad2481a70fff32980
#
_cell.length_a   1.000
_cell.length_b   1.000
_cell.length_c   1.000
_cell.angle_alpha   90.00
_cell.angle_beta   90.00
_cell.angle_gamma   90.00
#
_symmetry.space_group_name_H-M   'P 1'
#
loop_
_entity.id
_entity.type
_entity.pdbx_description
1 polymer ?
#
loop_
_entity_poly.entity_id
_entity_poly.type
_entity_poly.pdbx_seq_one_letter_code
_entity_poly.pdbx_strand_id
1 'polypeptide(L)'
;MPEKEGTKYHGSKKWDPDFPFSPKKISFFYGWLIVAAGTLAVVFSIPGQTMGFSVFTDVLIKELGLTRVQLSTAYCIGTVISGLSLPFFGKLYDRLGARRMIVYSSFATGLVLLYLSQVKIILVSLDGVLAISSTIIAFTVITLGFFMIRASAQGVLTMTGRNAIGKWFDHHRGKAFALSGVVTAFSFSYAPRALKWMSDQFGWSGAWALLGILTISVMAGLGWLLFRDNPEECGLLMDGKRSEVKLKKMHKDAIAHTDYRLSMSLKTWPFWAFNFSFTFISLYTTAVTFHIISIGSTHGRDALEVIGYFVPMAFVSVTSNILMGLISSRTRLKYLLAIMNAAIFFSVIGVIYLDTKSGVLLYIIGNGIAGGGFACLSGIVWPRFFGRKWLGSISGVGMSSMVIGSGIGPLLFGAFFATTGNYLSVLWLCSIIPALLFFGCAWADNPQSKIKSTNSD
;
A
#
# COMPACT_ATOMS: atom_id res chain seq x y z
N MET A 1 23.37 -8.97 36.89
CA MET A 1 23.11 -8.63 35.47
C MET A 1 23.96 -9.56 34.64
N PRO A 2 23.45 -10.54 33.90
CA PRO A 2 24.28 -11.30 32.99
C PRO A 2 24.48 -10.46 31.72
N GLU A 3 25.73 -10.22 31.37
CA GLU A 3 26.14 -9.75 30.05
C GLU A 3 25.56 -10.71 29.01
N LYS A 4 24.61 -10.22 28.20
CA LYS A 4 24.17 -10.95 27.00
C LYS A 4 25.30 -10.92 26.00
N GLU A 5 26.00 -12.07 25.88
CA GLU A 5 26.86 -12.39 24.74
C GLU A 5 26.21 -11.90 23.46
N GLY A 6 26.91 -11.00 22.77
CA GLY A 6 26.48 -10.50 21.47
C GLY A 6 26.27 -11.67 20.52
N THR A 7 25.07 -11.90 20.08
CA THR A 7 24.78 -12.91 19.06
C THR A 7 25.66 -12.61 17.84
N LYS A 8 26.73 -13.40 17.68
CA LYS A 8 27.62 -13.33 16.51
C LYS A 8 26.76 -13.55 15.26
N TYR A 9 26.70 -12.52 14.44
CA TYR A 9 26.03 -12.60 13.15
C TYR A 9 26.78 -13.59 12.25
N HIS A 10 26.16 -14.75 11.95
CA HIS A 10 26.74 -15.79 11.10
C HIS A 10 26.54 -15.55 9.58
N GLY A 11 26.16 -14.33 9.17
CA GLY A 11 25.93 -13.94 7.79
C GLY A 11 27.14 -13.22 7.15
N SER A 12 27.06 -12.97 5.84
CA SER A 12 28.06 -12.17 5.13
C SER A 12 28.19 -10.77 5.77
N LYS A 13 29.43 -10.29 5.96
CA LYS A 13 29.79 -8.99 6.56
C LYS A 13 29.01 -7.81 5.98
N LYS A 14 28.63 -7.88 4.68
CA LYS A 14 27.86 -6.85 3.97
C LYS A 14 26.43 -6.66 4.51
N TRP A 15 25.90 -7.62 5.24
CA TRP A 15 24.53 -7.59 5.81
C TRP A 15 24.53 -7.45 7.32
N ASP A 16 25.71 -7.26 7.94
CA ASP A 16 25.83 -6.99 9.37
C ASP A 16 25.04 -5.70 9.71
N PRO A 17 24.24 -5.69 10.78
CA PRO A 17 23.49 -4.50 11.22
C PRO A 17 24.37 -3.27 11.47
N ASP A 18 25.63 -3.49 11.86
CA ASP A 18 26.60 -2.40 12.10
C ASP A 18 27.40 -1.99 10.86
N PHE A 19 27.21 -2.65 9.71
CA PHE A 19 27.91 -2.32 8.48
C PHE A 19 27.00 -1.51 7.50
N PRO A 20 27.49 -0.46 6.82
CA PRO A 20 28.83 0.15 6.86
C PRO A 20 29.05 1.09 8.05
N PHE A 21 28.03 1.36 8.84
CA PHE A 21 28.08 2.16 10.06
C PHE A 21 27.10 1.62 11.09
N SER A 22 27.41 1.83 12.37
CA SER A 22 26.55 1.40 13.46
C SER A 22 25.45 2.44 13.75
N PRO A 23 24.17 2.04 13.72
CA PRO A 23 23.03 2.92 14.05
C PRO A 23 23.12 3.54 15.45
N LYS A 24 23.80 2.90 16.41
CA LYS A 24 24.02 3.42 17.78
C LYS A 24 24.81 4.72 17.83
N LYS A 25 25.68 4.97 16.82
CA LYS A 25 26.55 6.15 16.78
C LYS A 25 25.82 7.41 16.33
N ILE A 26 24.57 7.29 15.87
CA ILE A 26 23.76 8.42 15.42
C ILE A 26 23.13 9.11 16.64
N SER A 27 23.22 10.44 16.71
CA SER A 27 22.82 11.26 17.85
C SER A 27 21.32 11.27 18.15
N PHE A 28 20.50 10.91 17.19
CA PHE A 28 19.05 10.78 17.33
C PHE A 28 18.56 9.34 17.13
N PHE A 29 17.30 9.07 17.47
CA PHE A 29 16.74 7.72 17.31
C PHE A 29 16.67 7.32 15.83
N TYR A 30 17.43 6.30 15.47
CA TYR A 30 17.60 5.80 14.10
C TYR A 30 16.28 5.41 13.42
N GLY A 31 15.25 5.05 14.19
CA GLY A 31 13.92 4.73 13.68
C GLY A 31 13.33 5.84 12.79
N TRP A 32 13.66 7.12 13.02
CA TRP A 32 13.20 8.22 12.17
C TRP A 32 13.85 8.19 10.77
N LEU A 33 15.08 7.71 10.68
CA LEU A 33 15.73 7.47 9.38
C LEU A 33 15.08 6.30 8.64
N ILE A 34 14.63 5.27 9.37
CA ILE A 34 13.81 4.17 8.81
C ILE A 34 12.46 4.70 8.32
N VAL A 35 11.82 5.67 9.01
CA VAL A 35 10.60 6.32 8.49
C VAL A 35 10.87 7.00 7.17
N ALA A 36 11.94 7.79 7.07
CA ALA A 36 12.30 8.47 5.82
C ALA A 36 12.59 7.47 4.70
N ALA A 37 13.43 6.47 4.94
CA ALA A 37 13.80 5.46 3.96
C ALA A 37 12.60 4.56 3.55
N GLY A 38 11.77 4.15 4.51
CA GLY A 38 10.56 3.36 4.25
C GLY A 38 9.50 4.15 3.47
N THR A 39 9.36 5.44 3.76
CA THR A 39 8.48 6.33 2.97
C THR A 39 9.01 6.53 1.56
N LEU A 40 10.32 6.70 1.40
CA LEU A 40 10.95 6.78 0.09
C LEU A 40 10.72 5.51 -0.73
N ALA A 41 10.77 4.32 -0.10
CA ALA A 41 10.44 3.07 -0.76
C ALA A 41 9.00 3.05 -1.30
N VAL A 42 8.04 3.59 -0.53
CA VAL A 42 6.65 3.75 -0.99
C VAL A 42 6.56 4.73 -2.15
N VAL A 43 7.32 5.82 -2.15
CA VAL A 43 7.38 6.79 -3.27
C VAL A 43 7.98 6.14 -4.53
N PHE A 44 9.07 5.39 -4.40
CA PHE A 44 9.65 4.66 -5.54
C PHE A 44 8.78 3.51 -6.07
N SER A 45 7.72 3.13 -5.34
CA SER A 45 6.73 2.17 -5.84
C SER A 45 5.70 2.79 -6.81
N ILE A 46 5.66 4.13 -6.96
CA ILE A 46 4.66 4.85 -7.77
C ILE A 46 4.53 4.31 -9.20
N PRO A 47 5.59 3.96 -9.94
CA PRO A 47 5.44 3.40 -11.28
C PRO A 47 4.62 2.11 -11.35
N GLY A 48 4.59 1.33 -10.26
CA GLY A 48 3.74 0.14 -10.12
C GLY A 48 2.33 0.42 -9.59
N GLN A 49 2.02 1.64 -9.20
CA GLN A 49 0.68 2.03 -8.73
C GLN A 49 -0.23 2.40 -9.91
N THR A 50 -1.54 2.26 -9.72
CA THR A 50 -2.52 2.58 -10.75
C THR A 50 -2.36 4.00 -11.32
N MET A 51 -2.14 4.99 -10.45
CA MET A 51 -1.94 6.39 -10.86
C MET A 51 -0.63 6.60 -11.62
N GLY A 52 0.42 5.83 -11.32
CA GLY A 52 1.69 5.92 -12.03
C GLY A 52 1.59 5.39 -13.44
N PHE A 53 0.86 4.30 -13.62
CA PHE A 53 0.64 3.67 -14.91
C PHE A 53 -0.33 4.45 -15.80
N SER A 54 -1.39 5.03 -15.23
CA SER A 54 -2.46 5.70 -15.98
C SER A 54 -1.97 6.81 -16.94
N VAL A 55 -0.85 7.44 -16.60
CA VAL A 55 -0.22 8.49 -17.44
C VAL A 55 0.25 7.94 -18.80
N PHE A 56 0.59 6.67 -18.88
CA PHE A 56 1.14 6.02 -20.07
C PHE A 56 0.10 5.24 -20.88
N THR A 57 -1.15 5.17 -20.43
CA THR A 57 -2.20 4.32 -21.01
C THR A 57 -2.41 4.59 -22.50
N ASP A 58 -2.63 5.84 -22.89
CA ASP A 58 -2.95 6.19 -24.29
C ASP A 58 -1.77 5.98 -25.24
N VAL A 59 -0.57 6.27 -24.76
CA VAL A 59 0.67 6.02 -25.52
C VAL A 59 0.88 4.52 -25.73
N LEU A 60 0.67 3.70 -24.70
CA LEU A 60 0.82 2.25 -24.82
C LEU A 60 -0.23 1.62 -25.73
N ILE A 61 -1.46 2.08 -25.69
CA ILE A 61 -2.51 1.65 -26.63
C ILE A 61 -2.03 1.85 -28.07
N LYS A 62 -1.52 3.04 -28.37
CA LYS A 62 -1.04 3.41 -29.70
C LYS A 62 0.20 2.60 -30.12
N GLU A 63 1.18 2.49 -29.23
CA GLU A 63 2.47 1.85 -29.53
C GLU A 63 2.39 0.32 -29.62
N LEU A 64 1.47 -0.30 -28.88
CA LEU A 64 1.30 -1.75 -28.85
C LEU A 64 0.22 -2.26 -29.81
N GLY A 65 -0.54 -1.36 -30.47
CA GLY A 65 -1.66 -1.73 -31.32
C GLY A 65 -2.80 -2.44 -30.59
N LEU A 66 -2.94 -2.20 -29.28
CA LEU A 66 -3.97 -2.80 -28.44
C LEU A 66 -5.19 -1.88 -28.34
N THR A 67 -6.35 -2.47 -28.15
CA THR A 67 -7.54 -1.69 -27.75
C THR A 67 -7.47 -1.33 -26.27
N ARG A 68 -8.22 -0.31 -25.86
CA ARG A 68 -8.34 0.08 -24.44
C ARG A 68 -8.82 -1.08 -23.57
N VAL A 69 -9.76 -1.88 -24.07
CA VAL A 69 -10.27 -3.07 -23.37
C VAL A 69 -9.17 -4.10 -23.17
N GLN A 70 -8.39 -4.40 -24.22
CA GLN A 70 -7.28 -5.36 -24.12
C GLN A 70 -6.22 -4.90 -23.11
N LEU A 71 -5.80 -3.64 -23.15
CA LEU A 71 -4.81 -3.11 -22.20
C LEU A 71 -5.33 -3.12 -20.76
N SER A 72 -6.59 -2.76 -20.54
CA SER A 72 -7.22 -2.81 -19.22
C SER A 72 -7.38 -4.24 -18.69
N THR A 73 -7.69 -5.19 -19.57
CA THR A 73 -7.75 -6.61 -19.22
C THR A 73 -6.37 -7.16 -18.85
N ALA A 74 -5.33 -6.83 -19.63
CA ALA A 74 -3.95 -7.18 -19.33
C ALA A 74 -3.52 -6.64 -17.94
N TYR A 75 -3.86 -5.39 -17.66
CA TYR A 75 -3.60 -4.75 -16.36
C TYR A 75 -4.33 -5.47 -15.22
N CYS A 76 -5.60 -5.80 -15.41
CA CYS A 76 -6.38 -6.52 -14.41
C CYS A 76 -5.78 -7.91 -14.12
N ILE A 77 -5.50 -8.70 -15.15
CA ILE A 77 -4.91 -10.03 -15.02
C ILE A 77 -3.56 -9.94 -14.31
N GLY A 78 -2.66 -9.07 -14.77
CA GLY A 78 -1.36 -8.86 -14.14
C GLY A 78 -1.47 -8.44 -12.67
N THR A 79 -2.44 -7.56 -12.36
CA THR A 79 -2.72 -7.11 -10.98
C THR A 79 -3.20 -8.25 -10.09
N VAL A 80 -4.15 -9.07 -10.55
CA VAL A 80 -4.68 -10.19 -9.77
C VAL A 80 -3.60 -11.24 -9.52
N ILE A 81 -2.83 -11.62 -10.55
CA ILE A 81 -1.72 -12.58 -10.40
C ILE A 81 -0.66 -12.02 -9.43
N SER A 82 -0.33 -10.72 -9.51
CA SER A 82 0.58 -10.09 -8.57
C SER A 82 0.06 -10.16 -7.13
N GLY A 83 -1.23 -9.90 -6.92
CA GLY A 83 -1.87 -10.03 -5.63
C GLY A 83 -1.73 -11.44 -5.04
N LEU A 84 -2.01 -12.46 -5.85
CA LEU A 84 -1.88 -13.87 -5.45
C LEU A 84 -0.44 -14.26 -5.08
N SER A 85 0.57 -13.60 -5.63
CA SER A 85 1.98 -13.86 -5.33
C SER A 85 2.46 -13.24 -3.99
N LEU A 86 1.78 -12.22 -3.46
CA LEU A 86 2.26 -11.45 -2.30
C LEU A 86 2.37 -12.26 -1.00
N PRO A 87 1.53 -13.26 -0.69
CA PRO A 87 1.74 -14.10 0.49
C PRO A 87 3.09 -14.86 0.46
N PHE A 88 3.54 -15.26 -0.74
CA PHE A 88 4.88 -15.85 -0.91
C PHE A 88 5.98 -14.83 -0.60
N PHE A 89 5.91 -13.63 -1.15
CA PHE A 89 6.88 -12.56 -0.86
C PHE A 89 6.84 -12.11 0.59
N GLY A 90 5.69 -12.16 1.26
CA GLY A 90 5.58 -11.93 2.68
C GLY A 90 6.36 -12.93 3.53
N LYS A 91 6.29 -14.23 3.19
CA LYS A 91 7.12 -15.28 3.82
C LYS A 91 8.61 -15.06 3.53
N LEU A 92 8.94 -14.61 2.32
CA LEU A 92 10.32 -14.32 1.95
C LEU A 92 10.86 -13.12 2.74
N TYR A 93 10.03 -12.09 2.97
CA TYR A 93 10.37 -10.96 3.84
C TYR A 93 10.69 -11.42 5.27
N ASP A 94 9.90 -12.32 5.85
CA ASP A 94 10.13 -12.84 7.20
C ASP A 94 11.46 -13.63 7.31
N ARG A 95 11.90 -14.25 6.20
CA ARG A 95 13.17 -15.01 6.14
C ARG A 95 14.39 -14.14 5.86
N LEU A 96 14.27 -13.18 4.95
CA LEU A 96 15.40 -12.38 4.46
C LEU A 96 15.61 -11.09 5.25
N GLY A 97 14.55 -10.58 5.91
CA GLY A 97 14.54 -9.30 6.58
C GLY A 97 14.28 -8.11 5.64
N ALA A 98 14.06 -6.94 6.23
CA ALA A 98 13.72 -5.71 5.51
C ALA A 98 14.84 -5.24 4.58
N ARG A 99 16.11 -5.30 5.08
CA ARG A 99 17.28 -4.77 4.35
C ARG A 99 17.54 -5.50 3.04
N ARG A 100 17.48 -6.83 3.03
CA ARG A 100 17.66 -7.62 1.80
C ARG A 100 16.46 -7.48 0.88
N MET A 101 15.26 -7.52 1.44
CA MET A 101 14.04 -7.40 0.64
C MET A 101 13.92 -6.05 -0.06
N ILE A 102 14.31 -4.94 0.58
CA ILE A 102 14.27 -3.63 -0.06
C ILE A 102 15.24 -3.55 -1.24
N VAL A 103 16.45 -4.08 -1.10
CA VAL A 103 17.44 -4.11 -2.18
C VAL A 103 16.95 -4.97 -3.33
N TYR A 104 16.51 -6.20 -3.07
CA TYR A 104 16.05 -7.12 -4.13
C TYR A 104 14.79 -6.62 -4.84
N SER A 105 13.83 -6.06 -4.10
CA SER A 105 12.63 -5.50 -4.71
C SER A 105 12.92 -4.24 -5.51
N SER A 106 13.87 -3.41 -5.09
CA SER A 106 14.31 -2.24 -5.86
C SER A 106 15.00 -2.64 -7.16
N PHE A 107 15.90 -3.63 -7.11
CA PHE A 107 16.51 -4.19 -8.32
C PHE A 107 15.44 -4.80 -9.24
N ALA A 108 14.55 -5.63 -8.73
CA ALA A 108 13.47 -6.22 -9.52
C ALA A 108 12.58 -5.14 -10.16
N THR A 109 12.16 -4.13 -9.39
CA THR A 109 11.35 -3.02 -9.91
C THR A 109 12.08 -2.26 -11.02
N GLY A 110 13.35 -1.94 -10.80
CA GLY A 110 14.13 -1.22 -11.80
C GLY A 110 14.36 -2.03 -13.09
N LEU A 111 14.67 -3.33 -12.97
CA LEU A 111 14.80 -4.21 -14.13
C LEU A 111 13.48 -4.35 -14.90
N VAL A 112 12.36 -4.43 -14.19
CA VAL A 112 11.02 -4.46 -14.84
C VAL A 112 10.71 -3.16 -15.55
N LEU A 113 11.08 -2.00 -15.00
CA LEU A 113 10.92 -0.72 -15.68
C LEU A 113 11.81 -0.63 -16.94
N LEU A 114 13.03 -1.15 -16.88
CA LEU A 114 13.89 -1.27 -18.06
C LEU A 114 13.30 -2.23 -19.11
N TYR A 115 12.74 -3.37 -18.70
CA TYR A 115 12.01 -4.28 -19.57
C TYR A 115 10.82 -3.56 -20.24
N LEU A 116 9.98 -2.87 -19.44
CA LEU A 116 8.83 -2.14 -19.97
C LEU A 116 9.25 -1.00 -20.91
N SER A 117 10.40 -0.35 -20.67
CA SER A 117 10.92 0.68 -21.57
C SER A 117 11.28 0.14 -22.96
N GLN A 118 11.62 -1.14 -23.06
CA GLN A 118 12.00 -1.83 -24.30
C GLN A 118 10.89 -2.64 -24.94
N VAL A 119 9.66 -2.58 -24.40
CA VAL A 119 8.55 -3.44 -24.84
C VAL A 119 8.29 -3.38 -26.34
N LYS A 120 8.42 -2.20 -26.97
CA LYS A 120 8.27 -2.03 -28.42
C LYS A 120 9.35 -2.80 -29.21
N ILE A 121 10.60 -2.75 -28.77
CA ILE A 121 11.72 -3.47 -29.42
C ILE A 121 11.51 -4.97 -29.27
N ILE A 122 11.08 -5.41 -28.08
CA ILE A 122 10.77 -6.81 -27.81
C ILE A 122 9.67 -7.32 -28.75
N LEU A 123 8.61 -6.54 -28.96
CA LEU A 123 7.53 -6.91 -29.86
C LEU A 123 8.00 -7.05 -31.31
N VAL A 124 8.74 -6.09 -31.81
CA VAL A 124 9.31 -6.15 -33.19
C VAL A 124 10.22 -7.37 -33.36
N SER A 125 11.02 -7.71 -32.34
CA SER A 125 11.90 -8.87 -32.38
C SER A 125 11.15 -10.21 -32.34
N LEU A 126 9.97 -10.27 -31.74
CA LEU A 126 9.16 -11.48 -31.61
C LEU A 126 8.20 -11.66 -32.79
N ASP A 127 7.78 -10.59 -33.44
CA ASP A 127 6.76 -10.59 -34.49
C ASP A 127 7.20 -11.40 -35.74
N GLY A 128 8.49 -11.47 -36.03
CA GLY A 128 9.03 -12.26 -37.16
C GLY A 128 9.41 -13.71 -36.79
N VAL A 129 9.39 -14.07 -35.50
CA VAL A 129 9.89 -15.35 -35.00
C VAL A 129 8.76 -16.31 -34.61
N LEU A 130 7.67 -15.75 -34.07
CA LEU A 130 6.54 -16.53 -33.58
C LEU A 130 5.41 -16.51 -34.62
N ALA A 131 4.91 -17.69 -35.02
CA ALA A 131 3.73 -17.84 -35.89
C ALA A 131 2.42 -17.55 -35.14
N ILE A 132 2.38 -16.43 -34.38
CA ILE A 132 1.28 -16.03 -33.53
C ILE A 132 0.94 -14.56 -33.86
N SER A 133 -0.33 -14.18 -33.74
CA SER A 133 -0.77 -12.80 -33.98
C SER A 133 -0.02 -11.80 -33.11
N SER A 134 0.49 -10.72 -33.72
CA SER A 134 1.18 -9.59 -33.03
C SER A 134 0.39 -9.05 -31.85
N THR A 135 -0.95 -9.03 -31.93
CA THR A 135 -1.84 -8.62 -30.84
C THR A 135 -1.73 -9.54 -29.62
N ILE A 136 -1.66 -10.87 -29.84
CA ILE A 136 -1.53 -11.83 -28.73
C ILE A 136 -0.15 -11.70 -28.07
N ILE A 137 0.90 -11.51 -28.88
CA ILE A 137 2.26 -11.28 -28.37
C ILE A 137 2.28 -10.00 -27.52
N ALA A 138 1.74 -8.88 -28.04
CA ALA A 138 1.67 -7.61 -27.34
C ALA A 138 0.90 -7.72 -26.02
N PHE A 139 -0.28 -8.37 -26.06
CA PHE A 139 -1.10 -8.62 -24.87
C PHE A 139 -0.35 -9.43 -23.81
N THR A 140 0.34 -10.49 -24.21
CA THR A 140 1.08 -11.37 -23.29
C THR A 140 2.28 -10.65 -22.67
N VAL A 141 3.09 -9.96 -23.48
CA VAL A 141 4.28 -9.24 -23.05
C VAL A 141 3.90 -8.13 -22.06
N ILE A 142 2.85 -7.34 -22.36
CA ILE A 142 2.43 -6.27 -21.46
C ILE A 142 1.75 -6.81 -20.18
N THR A 143 1.01 -7.92 -20.26
CA THR A 143 0.42 -8.59 -19.09
C THR A 143 1.51 -9.06 -18.13
N LEU A 144 2.59 -9.65 -18.65
CA LEU A 144 3.75 -10.05 -17.87
C LEU A 144 4.43 -8.85 -17.24
N GLY A 145 4.59 -7.74 -17.99
CA GLY A 145 5.10 -6.48 -17.47
C GLY A 145 4.26 -5.94 -16.30
N PHE A 146 2.94 -5.96 -16.44
CA PHE A 146 2.03 -5.54 -15.36
C PHE A 146 2.13 -6.46 -14.14
N PHE A 147 2.15 -7.75 -14.32
CA PHE A 147 2.37 -8.68 -13.21
C PHE A 147 3.65 -8.34 -12.46
N MET A 148 4.78 -8.24 -13.17
CA MET A 148 6.08 -8.02 -12.56
C MET A 148 6.18 -6.66 -11.86
N ILE A 149 5.71 -5.56 -12.47
CA ILE A 149 5.78 -4.22 -11.86
C ILE A 149 4.84 -4.09 -10.66
N ARG A 150 3.65 -4.69 -10.73
CA ARG A 150 2.69 -4.71 -9.63
C ARG A 150 3.21 -5.54 -8.46
N ALA A 151 3.82 -6.68 -8.71
CA ALA A 151 4.39 -7.52 -7.68
C ALA A 151 5.60 -6.86 -7.01
N SER A 152 6.58 -6.39 -7.79
CA SER A 152 7.84 -5.84 -7.26
C SER A 152 7.66 -4.47 -6.63
N ALA A 153 7.02 -3.51 -7.30
CA ALA A 153 6.88 -2.13 -6.83
C ALA A 153 5.70 -1.97 -5.87
N GLN A 154 4.47 -2.09 -6.35
CA GLN A 154 3.28 -1.89 -5.51
C GLN A 154 3.22 -2.89 -4.36
N GLY A 155 3.52 -4.16 -4.62
CA GLY A 155 3.48 -5.21 -3.61
C GLY A 155 4.66 -5.17 -2.67
N VAL A 156 5.80 -5.69 -3.13
CA VAL A 156 6.95 -5.99 -2.25
C VAL A 156 7.65 -4.73 -1.75
N LEU A 157 7.93 -3.75 -2.62
CA LEU A 157 8.63 -2.53 -2.24
C LEU A 157 7.81 -1.73 -1.20
N THR A 158 6.51 -1.54 -1.46
CA THR A 158 5.59 -0.86 -0.52
C THR A 158 5.47 -1.62 0.80
N MET A 159 5.25 -2.95 0.74
CA MET A 159 5.13 -3.79 1.94
C MET A 159 6.40 -3.73 2.79
N THR A 160 7.57 -3.84 2.16
CA THR A 160 8.87 -3.81 2.86
C THR A 160 9.09 -2.48 3.57
N GLY A 161 8.84 -1.34 2.90
CA GLY A 161 8.98 -0.01 3.49
C GLY A 161 8.06 0.17 4.70
N ARG A 162 6.79 -0.20 4.58
CA ARG A 162 5.80 -0.08 5.67
C ARG A 162 6.10 -1.02 6.83
N ASN A 163 6.47 -2.27 6.56
CA ASN A 163 6.81 -3.23 7.60
C ASN A 163 8.06 -2.82 8.37
N ALA A 164 9.07 -2.24 7.70
CA ALA A 164 10.25 -1.71 8.36
C ALA A 164 9.87 -0.62 9.38
N ILE A 165 9.04 0.37 8.99
CA ILE A 165 8.52 1.39 9.92
C ILE A 165 7.80 0.72 11.09
N GLY A 166 6.92 -0.25 10.82
CA GLY A 166 6.13 -0.95 11.84
C GLY A 166 6.98 -1.72 12.87
N LYS A 167 8.16 -2.22 12.48
CA LYS A 167 9.08 -2.94 13.36
C LYS A 167 9.89 -2.05 14.30
N TRP A 168 10.18 -0.81 13.91
CA TRP A 168 11.03 0.11 14.65
C TRP A 168 10.30 0.92 15.73
N PHE A 169 8.97 0.99 15.64
CA PHE A 169 8.15 1.78 16.56
C PHE A 169 7.10 0.94 17.27
N ASP A 170 6.81 1.34 18.51
CA ASP A 170 5.71 0.81 19.30
C ASP A 170 4.76 1.95 19.73
N HIS A 171 5.15 2.76 20.71
CA HIS A 171 4.36 3.90 21.20
C HIS A 171 4.20 5.00 20.12
N HIS A 172 5.28 5.31 19.39
CA HIS A 172 5.28 6.35 18.36
C HIS A 172 4.88 5.84 16.97
N ARG A 173 4.45 4.57 16.84
CA ARG A 173 4.06 3.97 15.55
C ARG A 173 3.02 4.81 14.81
N GLY A 174 1.99 5.32 15.52
CA GLY A 174 0.99 6.20 14.94
C GLY A 174 1.57 7.49 14.36
N LYS A 175 2.53 8.12 15.07
CA LYS A 175 3.21 9.33 14.59
C LYS A 175 4.09 9.03 13.37
N ALA A 176 4.80 7.90 13.39
CA ALA A 176 5.65 7.46 12.28
C ALA A 176 4.85 7.24 10.99
N PHE A 177 3.70 6.55 11.08
CA PHE A 177 2.83 6.35 9.94
C PHE A 177 2.07 7.62 9.53
N ALA A 178 1.74 8.52 10.47
CA ALA A 178 1.17 9.81 10.13
C ALA A 178 2.14 10.64 9.27
N LEU A 179 3.40 10.75 9.69
CA LEU A 179 4.43 11.46 8.93
C LEU A 179 4.67 10.83 7.55
N SER A 180 4.84 9.50 7.50
CA SER A 180 4.97 8.76 6.25
C SER A 180 3.77 8.96 5.33
N GLY A 181 2.55 8.95 5.88
CA GLY A 181 1.31 9.13 5.13
C GLY A 181 1.18 10.52 4.52
N VAL A 182 1.60 11.58 5.20
CA VAL A 182 1.62 12.95 4.66
C VAL A 182 2.52 13.02 3.44
N VAL A 183 3.78 12.57 3.57
CA VAL A 183 4.74 12.58 2.45
C VAL A 183 4.24 11.73 1.29
N THR A 184 3.70 10.54 1.58
CA THR A 184 3.14 9.65 0.55
C THR A 184 1.97 10.31 -0.19
N ALA A 185 1.04 10.96 0.54
CA ALA A 185 -0.12 11.61 -0.07
C ALA A 185 0.29 12.72 -1.04
N PHE A 186 1.22 13.58 -0.66
CA PHE A 186 1.73 14.63 -1.54
C PHE A 186 2.50 14.06 -2.75
N SER A 187 3.35 13.06 -2.51
CA SER A 187 4.11 12.41 -3.59
C SER A 187 3.18 11.75 -4.61
N PHE A 188 2.14 11.06 -4.15
CA PHE A 188 1.16 10.40 -5.03
C PHE A 188 0.31 11.41 -5.79
N SER A 189 -0.09 12.52 -5.16
CA SER A 189 -0.85 13.59 -5.83
C SER A 189 -0.03 14.30 -6.90
N TYR A 190 1.28 14.46 -6.70
CA TYR A 190 2.16 15.14 -7.66
C TYR A 190 2.71 14.19 -8.75
N ALA A 191 2.72 12.89 -8.47
CA ALA A 191 3.32 11.88 -9.35
C ALA A 191 2.82 11.93 -10.81
N PRO A 192 1.52 12.03 -11.11
CA PRO A 192 1.06 12.08 -12.50
C PRO A 192 1.65 13.25 -13.29
N ARG A 193 1.82 14.42 -12.64
CA ARG A 193 2.45 15.61 -13.28
C ARG A 193 3.94 15.37 -13.54
N ALA A 194 4.65 14.82 -12.57
CA ALA A 194 6.08 14.52 -12.70
C ALA A 194 6.31 13.47 -13.80
N LEU A 195 5.52 12.40 -13.83
CA LEU A 195 5.61 11.34 -14.82
C LEU A 195 5.25 11.84 -16.23
N LYS A 196 4.21 12.69 -16.35
CA LYS A 196 3.87 13.31 -17.63
C LYS A 196 5.01 14.20 -18.13
N TRP A 197 5.57 15.06 -17.27
CA TRP A 197 6.72 15.88 -17.60
C TRP A 197 7.91 15.03 -18.08
N MET A 198 8.24 13.95 -17.35
CA MET A 198 9.31 13.02 -17.78
C MET A 198 9.02 12.39 -19.14
N SER A 199 7.75 11.98 -19.36
CA SER A 199 7.32 11.42 -20.64
C SER A 199 7.43 12.44 -21.79
N ASP A 200 7.13 13.71 -21.52
CA ASP A 200 7.23 14.78 -22.53
C ASP A 200 8.69 15.12 -22.87
N GLN A 201 9.61 15.03 -21.88
CA GLN A 201 11.03 15.33 -22.10
C GLN A 201 11.81 14.18 -22.72
N PHE A 202 11.57 12.95 -22.29
CA PHE A 202 12.39 11.78 -22.64
C PHE A 202 11.63 10.72 -23.46
N GLY A 203 10.37 10.99 -23.80
CA GLY A 203 9.45 9.97 -24.30
C GLY A 203 9.04 8.99 -23.19
N TRP A 204 7.99 8.21 -23.44
CA TRP A 204 7.48 7.23 -22.47
C TRP A 204 8.51 6.14 -22.12
N SER A 205 9.22 5.63 -23.13
CA SER A 205 10.28 4.63 -22.96
C SER A 205 11.47 5.19 -22.14
N GLY A 206 11.93 6.40 -22.47
CA GLY A 206 13.00 7.08 -21.74
C GLY A 206 12.61 7.40 -20.30
N ALA A 207 11.38 7.80 -20.05
CA ALA A 207 10.86 8.03 -18.70
C ALA A 207 10.92 6.75 -17.84
N TRP A 208 10.49 5.61 -18.38
CA TRP A 208 10.57 4.33 -17.67
C TRP A 208 12.01 3.85 -17.48
N ALA A 209 12.88 4.03 -18.48
CA ALA A 209 14.30 3.70 -18.36
C ALA A 209 14.96 4.52 -17.24
N LEU A 210 14.71 5.83 -17.19
CA LEU A 210 15.25 6.73 -16.17
C LEU A 210 14.75 6.32 -14.77
N LEU A 211 13.44 6.06 -14.60
CA LEU A 211 12.87 5.56 -13.35
C LEU A 211 13.48 4.22 -12.94
N GLY A 212 13.72 3.32 -13.90
CA GLY A 212 14.37 2.03 -13.66
C GLY A 212 15.79 2.22 -13.12
N ILE A 213 16.61 3.05 -13.78
CA ILE A 213 17.98 3.36 -13.36
C ILE A 213 17.99 4.01 -11.97
N LEU A 214 17.11 5.00 -11.73
CA LEU A 214 17.00 5.65 -10.43
C LEU A 214 16.58 4.67 -9.33
N THR A 215 15.67 3.74 -9.62
CA THR A 215 15.25 2.74 -8.64
C THR A 215 16.39 1.77 -8.29
N ILE A 216 17.16 1.32 -9.27
CA ILE A 216 18.32 0.44 -9.05
C ILE A 216 19.43 1.20 -8.32
N SER A 217 19.80 2.41 -8.77
CA SER A 217 20.95 3.12 -8.21
C SER A 217 20.62 3.78 -6.86
N VAL A 218 19.54 4.55 -6.80
CA VAL A 218 19.21 5.35 -5.62
C VAL A 218 18.47 4.50 -4.59
N MET A 219 17.35 3.86 -4.97
CA MET A 219 16.53 3.16 -3.96
C MET A 219 17.21 1.91 -3.43
N ALA A 220 17.84 1.09 -4.29
CA ALA A 220 18.57 -0.08 -3.79
C ALA A 220 19.81 0.33 -3.00
N GLY A 221 20.53 1.37 -3.43
CA GLY A 221 21.70 1.92 -2.72
C GLY A 221 21.32 2.45 -1.33
N LEU A 222 20.31 3.32 -1.25
CA LEU A 222 19.79 3.83 0.02
C LEU A 222 19.17 2.71 0.88
N GLY A 223 18.51 1.76 0.24
CA GLY A 223 17.97 0.58 0.91
C GLY A 223 19.06 -0.24 1.60
N TRP A 224 20.16 -0.53 0.90
CA TRP A 224 21.30 -1.22 1.49
C TRP A 224 21.98 -0.40 2.58
N LEU A 225 22.13 0.90 2.38
CA LEU A 225 22.79 1.80 3.31
C LEU A 225 21.99 2.01 4.60
N LEU A 226 20.69 2.32 4.48
CA LEU A 226 19.88 2.83 5.58
C LEU A 226 18.99 1.78 6.24
N PHE A 227 18.51 0.75 5.52
CA PHE A 227 17.63 -0.22 6.14
C PHE A 227 18.36 -1.11 7.14
N ARG A 228 17.68 -1.39 8.25
CA ARG A 228 18.05 -2.38 9.26
C ARG A 228 16.77 -3.13 9.63
N ASP A 229 16.90 -4.42 9.96
CA ASP A 229 15.74 -5.30 10.11
C ASP A 229 14.99 -5.02 11.41
N ASN A 230 15.69 -4.90 12.52
CA ASN A 230 15.11 -4.65 13.83
C ASN A 230 16.02 -3.71 14.65
N PRO A 231 15.46 -2.87 15.54
CA PRO A 231 16.26 -2.03 16.41
C PRO A 231 17.14 -2.84 17.38
N GLU A 232 16.65 -4.00 17.83
CA GLU A 232 17.35 -4.87 18.80
C GLU A 232 18.64 -5.45 18.22
N GLU A 233 18.66 -5.79 16.94
CA GLU A 233 19.87 -6.28 16.24
C GLU A 233 20.95 -5.20 16.15
N CYS A 234 20.55 -3.93 16.16
CA CYS A 234 21.43 -2.78 16.24
C CYS A 234 21.76 -2.40 17.69
N GLY A 235 21.29 -3.18 18.69
CA GLY A 235 21.40 -2.88 20.12
C GLY A 235 20.67 -1.61 20.56
N LEU A 236 19.61 -1.26 19.84
CA LEU A 236 18.69 -0.17 20.17
C LEU A 236 17.38 -0.74 20.70
N LEU A 237 16.63 0.08 21.41
CA LEU A 237 15.26 -0.25 21.82
C LEU A 237 14.27 0.40 20.86
N MET A 238 13.08 -0.19 20.72
CA MET A 238 11.97 0.47 20.02
C MET A 238 11.70 1.85 20.61
N ASP A 239 11.35 2.80 19.76
CA ASP A 239 11.12 4.21 20.17
C ASP A 239 12.34 4.92 20.82
N GLY A 240 13.52 4.30 20.84
CA GLY A 240 14.77 4.80 21.39
C GLY A 240 14.94 4.48 22.88
N LYS A 241 14.39 5.26 23.78
CA LYS A 241 14.45 5.02 25.25
C LYS A 241 13.09 4.61 25.77
N ARG A 242 13.02 3.46 26.47
CA ARG A 242 11.83 3.10 27.25
C ARG A 242 11.73 4.05 28.45
N SER A 243 10.80 4.98 28.45
CA SER A 243 10.38 5.69 29.64
C SER A 243 9.17 4.96 30.23
N GLU A 244 9.29 4.46 31.46
CA GLU A 244 8.18 3.81 32.19
C GLU A 244 6.93 4.69 32.29
N VAL A 245 7.12 6.02 32.33
CA VAL A 245 6.04 7.02 32.33
C VAL A 245 5.25 7.01 31.02
N LYS A 246 5.89 6.68 29.88
CA LYS A 246 5.22 6.58 28.57
C LYS A 246 4.37 5.32 28.44
N LEU A 247 4.80 4.21 29.05
CA LEU A 247 4.04 2.95 29.07
C LEU A 247 2.71 3.09 29.84
N LYS A 248 2.67 3.86 30.93
CA LYS A 248 1.44 4.13 31.71
C LYS A 248 0.38 4.92 30.92
N LYS A 249 0.76 5.65 29.88
CA LYS A 249 -0.15 6.45 29.02
C LYS A 249 -0.68 5.69 27.81
N MET A 250 -0.18 4.49 27.53
CA MET A 250 -0.68 3.66 26.41
C MET A 250 -1.93 2.89 26.84
N HIS A 251 -2.85 2.70 25.90
CA HIS A 251 -3.94 1.75 26.11
C HIS A 251 -3.37 0.33 26.27
N LYS A 252 -3.93 -0.47 27.21
CA LYS A 252 -3.44 -1.83 27.51
C LYS A 252 -3.34 -2.74 26.25
N ASP A 253 -4.25 -2.53 25.29
CA ASP A 253 -4.27 -3.28 24.02
C ASP A 253 -3.24 -2.77 22.97
N ALA A 254 -2.41 -1.77 23.32
CA ALA A 254 -1.46 -1.19 22.38
C ALA A 254 -0.12 -1.97 22.32
N ILE A 255 0.14 -2.86 23.27
CA ILE A 255 1.39 -3.60 23.40
C ILE A 255 1.18 -5.04 22.90
N ALA A 256 1.98 -5.47 21.93
CA ALA A 256 2.02 -6.87 21.51
C ALA A 256 2.87 -7.68 22.50
N HIS A 257 2.30 -8.74 23.06
CA HIS A 257 2.95 -9.64 24.03
C HIS A 257 3.48 -10.91 23.37
N THR A 258 2.84 -11.34 22.26
CA THR A 258 3.12 -12.62 21.60
C THR A 258 3.19 -12.42 20.09
N ASP A 259 4.11 -13.11 19.42
CA ASP A 259 4.20 -13.13 17.97
C ASP A 259 3.30 -14.25 17.40
N TYR A 260 2.27 -13.87 16.69
CA TYR A 260 1.36 -14.79 16.00
C TYR A 260 1.97 -15.28 14.70
N ARG A 261 1.82 -16.58 14.41
CA ARG A 261 2.05 -17.12 13.06
C ARG A 261 0.85 -16.76 12.17
N LEU A 262 1.05 -16.75 10.86
CA LEU A 262 -0.02 -16.48 9.89
C LEU A 262 -1.26 -17.37 10.13
N SER A 263 -1.07 -18.68 10.34
CA SER A 263 -2.16 -19.62 10.60
C SER A 263 -2.98 -19.30 11.85
N MET A 264 -2.36 -18.69 12.86
CA MET A 264 -3.04 -18.23 14.07
C MET A 264 -3.81 -16.93 13.79
N SER A 265 -3.21 -15.99 13.05
CA SER A 265 -3.83 -14.70 12.71
C SER A 265 -5.09 -14.91 11.88
N LEU A 266 -5.06 -15.80 10.88
CA LEU A 266 -6.19 -16.13 10.00
C LEU A 266 -7.40 -16.74 10.74
N LYS A 267 -7.18 -17.30 11.94
CA LYS A 267 -8.27 -17.84 12.78
C LYS A 267 -8.97 -16.77 13.63
N THR A 268 -8.50 -15.52 13.59
CA THR A 268 -9.04 -14.43 14.42
C THR A 268 -9.96 -13.53 13.61
N TRP A 269 -11.11 -13.16 14.19
CA TRP A 269 -12.01 -12.19 13.56
C TRP A 269 -11.34 -10.82 13.31
N PRO A 270 -10.55 -10.25 14.23
CA PRO A 270 -9.87 -8.97 13.99
C PRO A 270 -9.03 -8.94 12.71
N PHE A 271 -8.36 -10.04 12.35
CA PHE A 271 -7.62 -10.12 11.08
C PHE A 271 -8.56 -9.84 9.89
N TRP A 272 -9.68 -10.54 9.82
CA TRP A 272 -10.62 -10.43 8.71
C TRP A 272 -11.38 -9.10 8.71
N ALA A 273 -11.75 -8.58 9.87
CA ALA A 273 -12.40 -7.26 9.97
C ALA A 273 -11.54 -6.15 9.37
N PHE A 274 -10.25 -6.09 9.74
CA PHE A 274 -9.31 -5.13 9.15
C PHE A 274 -9.03 -5.45 7.68
N ASN A 275 -8.80 -6.71 7.34
CA ASN A 275 -8.46 -7.11 5.98
C ASN A 275 -9.59 -6.81 5.00
N PHE A 276 -10.83 -7.17 5.32
CA PHE A 276 -11.99 -6.87 4.46
C PHE A 276 -12.25 -5.36 4.35
N SER A 277 -12.09 -4.60 5.44
CA SER A 277 -12.22 -3.14 5.38
C SER A 277 -11.17 -2.51 4.45
N PHE A 278 -9.91 -2.96 4.54
CA PHE A 278 -8.84 -2.47 3.66
C PHE A 278 -9.01 -2.93 2.20
N THR A 279 -9.49 -4.15 1.99
CA THR A 279 -9.80 -4.66 0.65
C THR A 279 -10.94 -3.87 0.02
N PHE A 280 -12.00 -3.62 0.79
CA PHE A 280 -13.15 -2.89 0.29
C PHE A 280 -12.80 -1.42 -0.05
N ILE A 281 -12.06 -0.72 0.83
CA ILE A 281 -11.64 0.65 0.50
C ILE A 281 -10.76 0.67 -0.75
N SER A 282 -9.87 -0.32 -0.93
CA SER A 282 -9.02 -0.43 -2.11
C SER A 282 -9.84 -0.67 -3.38
N LEU A 283 -10.83 -1.56 -3.33
CA LEU A 283 -11.76 -1.83 -4.42
C LEU A 283 -12.57 -0.58 -4.79
N TYR A 284 -13.26 -0.01 -3.81
CA TYR A 284 -14.17 1.11 -4.02
C TYR A 284 -13.44 2.37 -4.50
N THR A 285 -12.37 2.77 -3.81
CA THR A 285 -11.66 4.00 -4.20
C THR A 285 -11.02 3.87 -5.58
N THR A 286 -10.49 2.70 -5.93
CA THR A 286 -9.93 2.47 -7.28
C THR A 286 -11.03 2.49 -8.33
N ALA A 287 -12.17 1.85 -8.09
CA ALA A 287 -13.30 1.83 -9.02
C ALA A 287 -13.87 3.23 -9.26
N VAL A 288 -14.16 3.96 -8.18
CA VAL A 288 -14.71 5.33 -8.29
C VAL A 288 -13.71 6.26 -8.97
N THR A 289 -12.43 6.23 -8.59
CA THR A 289 -11.39 7.07 -9.21
C THR A 289 -11.26 6.78 -10.71
N PHE A 290 -11.33 5.50 -11.10
CA PHE A 290 -11.23 5.09 -12.50
C PHE A 290 -12.42 5.57 -13.33
N HIS A 291 -13.62 5.56 -12.76
CA HIS A 291 -14.87 5.94 -13.44
C HIS A 291 -15.39 7.32 -13.07
N ILE A 292 -14.65 8.15 -12.32
CA ILE A 292 -15.16 9.39 -11.72
C ILE A 292 -15.77 10.37 -12.75
N ILE A 293 -15.16 10.50 -13.93
CA ILE A 293 -15.68 11.36 -15.01
C ILE A 293 -17.00 10.81 -15.53
N SER A 294 -17.09 9.51 -15.77
CA SER A 294 -18.31 8.85 -16.23
C SER A 294 -19.41 8.89 -15.17
N ILE A 295 -19.07 8.65 -13.89
CA ILE A 295 -20.00 8.81 -12.77
C ILE A 295 -20.49 10.26 -12.68
N GLY A 296 -19.58 11.23 -12.80
CA GLY A 296 -19.94 12.66 -12.80
C GLY A 296 -20.93 13.01 -13.92
N SER A 297 -20.66 12.54 -15.14
CA SER A 297 -21.54 12.79 -16.28
C SER A 297 -22.95 12.21 -16.10
N THR A 298 -23.10 11.05 -15.46
CA THR A 298 -24.44 10.49 -15.14
C THR A 298 -25.20 11.31 -14.09
N HIS A 299 -24.52 12.19 -13.35
CA HIS A 299 -25.11 13.12 -12.37
C HIS A 299 -25.12 14.58 -12.85
N GLY A 300 -24.87 14.81 -14.14
CA GLY A 300 -24.87 16.16 -14.72
C GLY A 300 -23.70 17.04 -14.27
N ARG A 301 -22.58 16.43 -13.80
CA ARG A 301 -21.37 17.15 -13.38
C ARG A 301 -20.34 17.19 -14.49
N ASP A 302 -19.62 18.32 -14.57
CA ASP A 302 -18.53 18.49 -15.52
C ASP A 302 -17.27 17.71 -15.11
N ALA A 303 -16.49 17.27 -16.09
CA ALA A 303 -15.26 16.49 -15.87
C ALA A 303 -14.24 17.24 -15.00
N LEU A 304 -14.06 18.56 -15.22
CA LEU A 304 -13.11 19.36 -14.43
C LEU A 304 -13.60 19.53 -12.99
N GLU A 305 -14.93 19.66 -12.79
CA GLU A 305 -15.52 19.76 -11.46
C GLU A 305 -15.22 18.50 -10.63
N VAL A 306 -15.51 17.29 -11.16
CA VAL A 306 -15.31 16.04 -10.42
C VAL A 306 -13.85 15.73 -10.17
N ILE A 307 -12.95 16.10 -11.09
CA ILE A 307 -11.50 16.01 -10.87
C ILE A 307 -11.07 16.99 -9.76
N GLY A 308 -11.70 18.16 -9.69
CA GLY A 308 -11.44 19.15 -8.65
C GLY A 308 -11.73 18.66 -7.23
N TYR A 309 -12.59 17.66 -7.04
CA TYR A 309 -12.90 17.10 -5.71
C TYR A 309 -11.69 16.40 -5.04
N PHE A 310 -10.70 15.92 -5.79
CA PHE A 310 -9.54 15.27 -5.24
C PHE A 310 -8.66 16.18 -4.38
N VAL A 311 -8.64 17.49 -4.64
CA VAL A 311 -7.83 18.44 -3.87
C VAL A 311 -8.35 18.60 -2.44
N PRO A 312 -9.61 19.00 -2.18
CA PRO A 312 -10.13 19.07 -0.82
C PRO A 312 -10.14 17.69 -0.11
N MET A 313 -10.38 16.60 -0.85
CA MET A 313 -10.31 15.23 -0.34
C MET A 313 -8.90 14.90 0.20
N ALA A 314 -7.84 15.33 -0.49
CA ALA A 314 -6.47 15.12 -0.03
C ALA A 314 -6.19 15.85 1.31
N PHE A 315 -6.69 17.08 1.49
CA PHE A 315 -6.58 17.79 2.77
C PHE A 315 -7.28 17.06 3.91
N VAL A 316 -8.51 16.58 3.67
CA VAL A 316 -9.24 15.78 4.66
C VAL A 316 -8.49 14.48 4.99
N SER A 317 -7.93 13.82 3.98
CA SER A 317 -7.18 12.57 4.15
C SER A 317 -5.91 12.78 4.99
N VAL A 318 -5.13 13.81 4.70
CA VAL A 318 -3.92 14.13 5.46
C VAL A 318 -4.28 14.47 6.92
N THR A 319 -5.29 15.31 7.13
CA THR A 319 -5.76 15.67 8.48
C THR A 319 -6.23 14.46 9.25
N SER A 320 -7.05 13.60 8.64
CA SER A 320 -7.54 12.37 9.25
C SER A 320 -6.41 11.39 9.58
N ASN A 321 -5.45 11.22 8.69
CA ASN A 321 -4.26 10.38 8.93
C ASN A 321 -3.47 10.86 10.15
N ILE A 322 -3.22 12.17 10.27
CA ILE A 322 -2.52 12.75 11.42
C ILE A 322 -3.31 12.53 12.70
N LEU A 323 -4.60 12.87 12.72
CA LEU A 323 -5.44 12.74 13.89
C LEU A 323 -5.54 11.29 14.37
N MET A 324 -5.84 10.35 13.46
CA MET A 324 -5.89 8.92 13.78
C MET A 324 -4.54 8.38 14.24
N GLY A 325 -3.43 8.83 13.65
CA GLY A 325 -2.08 8.48 14.09
C GLY A 325 -1.78 8.93 15.51
N LEU A 326 -2.15 10.16 15.89
CA LEU A 326 -1.94 10.73 17.23
C LEU A 326 -2.76 10.01 18.31
N ILE A 327 -4.02 9.65 18.01
CA ILE A 327 -4.90 9.00 18.98
C ILE A 327 -4.77 7.47 19.00
N SER A 328 -4.15 6.85 17.99
CA SER A 328 -4.07 5.40 17.83
C SER A 328 -3.44 4.68 19.03
N SER A 329 -2.44 5.28 19.71
CA SER A 329 -1.81 4.69 20.90
C SER A 329 -2.66 4.77 22.15
N ARG A 330 -3.69 5.62 22.19
CA ARG A 330 -4.54 5.91 23.34
C ARG A 330 -5.92 5.26 23.26
N THR A 331 -6.27 4.70 22.11
CA THR A 331 -7.59 4.14 21.86
C THR A 331 -7.51 2.74 21.27
N ARG A 332 -8.61 1.99 21.32
CA ARG A 332 -8.72 0.69 20.65
C ARG A 332 -8.84 0.90 19.15
N LEU A 333 -8.04 0.16 18.36
CA LEU A 333 -8.04 0.31 16.90
C LEU A 333 -9.40 0.00 16.25
N LYS A 334 -10.23 -0.81 16.88
CA LYS A 334 -11.58 -1.12 16.40
C LYS A 334 -12.46 0.13 16.24
N TYR A 335 -12.32 1.14 17.11
CA TYR A 335 -13.07 2.37 16.98
C TYR A 335 -12.61 3.21 15.79
N LEU A 336 -11.30 3.25 15.54
CA LEU A 336 -10.75 3.93 14.36
C LEU A 336 -11.16 3.20 13.07
N LEU A 337 -11.23 1.86 13.11
CA LEU A 337 -11.74 1.05 12.00
C LEU A 337 -13.23 1.33 11.75
N ALA A 338 -14.04 1.45 12.82
CA ALA A 338 -15.45 1.79 12.71
C ALA A 338 -15.65 3.19 12.10
N ILE A 339 -14.87 4.19 12.52
CA ILE A 339 -14.88 5.54 11.92
C ILE A 339 -14.54 5.45 10.43
N MET A 340 -13.52 4.67 10.05
CA MET A 340 -13.14 4.47 8.65
C MET A 340 -14.26 3.83 7.84
N ASN A 341 -14.92 2.77 8.35
CA ASN A 341 -16.03 2.12 7.65
C ASN A 341 -17.28 3.01 7.55
N ALA A 342 -17.60 3.76 8.60
CA ALA A 342 -18.68 4.76 8.55
C ALA A 342 -18.38 5.85 7.50
N ALA A 343 -17.14 6.34 7.46
CA ALA A 343 -16.71 7.36 6.51
C ALA A 343 -16.83 6.85 5.06
N ILE A 344 -16.43 5.59 4.79
CA ILE A 344 -16.57 5.06 3.44
C ILE A 344 -18.03 4.78 3.07
N PHE A 345 -18.87 4.38 4.03
CA PHE A 345 -20.32 4.29 3.81
C PHE A 345 -20.89 5.64 3.37
N PHE A 346 -20.60 6.72 4.11
CA PHE A 346 -21.04 8.07 3.74
C PHE A 346 -20.43 8.55 2.42
N SER A 347 -19.20 8.13 2.09
CA SER A 347 -18.61 8.40 0.78
C SER A 347 -19.41 7.74 -0.35
N VAL A 348 -19.84 6.48 -0.19
CA VAL A 348 -20.67 5.78 -1.18
C VAL A 348 -22.02 6.49 -1.34
N ILE A 349 -22.67 6.85 -0.23
CA ILE A 349 -23.92 7.62 -0.27
C ILE A 349 -23.70 8.97 -0.96
N GLY A 350 -22.55 9.62 -0.71
CA GLY A 350 -22.16 10.86 -1.39
C GLY A 350 -22.07 10.72 -2.91
N VAL A 351 -21.54 9.58 -3.40
CA VAL A 351 -21.49 9.30 -4.84
C VAL A 351 -22.87 9.01 -5.43
N ILE A 352 -23.76 8.33 -4.69
CA ILE A 352 -25.15 8.07 -5.12
C ILE A 352 -25.92 9.39 -5.33
N TYR A 353 -25.68 10.39 -4.48
CA TYR A 353 -26.32 11.71 -4.53
C TYR A 353 -25.36 12.81 -5.02
N LEU A 354 -24.48 12.49 -5.97
CA LEU A 354 -23.44 13.40 -6.45
C LEU A 354 -24.01 14.62 -7.20
N ASP A 355 -25.27 14.57 -7.63
CA ASP A 355 -26.02 15.69 -8.19
C ASP A 355 -26.29 16.82 -7.19
N THR A 356 -26.26 16.52 -5.86
CA THR A 356 -26.50 17.47 -4.80
C THR A 356 -25.19 18.01 -4.19
N LYS A 357 -25.24 19.24 -3.62
CA LYS A 357 -24.09 19.79 -2.86
C LYS A 357 -23.74 18.95 -1.63
N SER A 358 -24.75 18.42 -0.94
CA SER A 358 -24.55 17.53 0.22
C SER A 358 -23.91 16.21 -0.17
N GLY A 359 -24.28 15.63 -1.32
CA GLY A 359 -23.63 14.43 -1.85
C GLY A 359 -22.16 14.64 -2.16
N VAL A 360 -21.81 15.74 -2.83
CA VAL A 360 -20.42 16.12 -3.08
C VAL A 360 -19.63 16.26 -1.77
N LEU A 361 -20.19 16.91 -0.76
CA LEU A 361 -19.55 17.10 0.53
C LEU A 361 -19.34 15.78 1.27
N LEU A 362 -20.36 14.90 1.28
CA LEU A 362 -20.27 13.55 1.85
C LEU A 362 -19.21 12.71 1.15
N TYR A 363 -19.13 12.78 -0.19
CA TYR A 363 -18.09 12.07 -0.96
C TYR A 363 -16.69 12.56 -0.59
N ILE A 364 -16.46 13.88 -0.59
CA ILE A 364 -15.14 14.47 -0.29
C ILE A 364 -14.70 14.14 1.14
N ILE A 365 -15.56 14.39 2.13
CA ILE A 365 -15.24 14.18 3.55
C ILE A 365 -15.14 12.70 3.85
N GLY A 366 -16.11 11.90 3.40
CA GLY A 366 -16.14 10.46 3.66
C GLY A 366 -14.93 9.74 3.08
N ASN A 367 -14.63 9.97 1.79
CA ASN A 367 -13.48 9.34 1.14
C ASN A 367 -12.14 9.86 1.71
N GLY A 368 -12.07 11.14 2.05
CA GLY A 368 -10.90 11.71 2.71
C GLY A 368 -10.63 11.08 4.08
N ILE A 369 -11.63 10.99 4.96
CA ILE A 369 -11.49 10.35 6.28
C ILE A 369 -11.12 8.87 6.11
N ALA A 370 -11.78 8.16 5.22
CA ALA A 370 -11.49 6.75 4.97
C ALA A 370 -10.08 6.53 4.45
N GLY A 371 -9.62 7.35 3.49
CA GLY A 371 -8.27 7.29 2.93
C GLY A 371 -7.19 7.58 3.97
N GLY A 372 -7.38 8.60 4.82
CA GLY A 372 -6.48 8.91 5.93
C GLY A 372 -6.44 7.81 6.98
N GLY A 373 -7.61 7.26 7.33
CA GLY A 373 -7.74 6.11 8.23
C GLY A 373 -7.01 4.87 7.69
N PHE A 374 -7.19 4.56 6.42
CA PHE A 374 -6.49 3.48 5.74
C PHE A 374 -4.97 3.67 5.77
N ALA A 375 -4.48 4.87 5.42
CA ALA A 375 -3.05 5.17 5.42
C ALA A 375 -2.40 4.93 6.79
N CYS A 376 -3.10 5.30 7.87
CA CYS A 376 -2.67 5.10 9.25
C CYS A 376 -2.80 3.64 9.70
N LEU A 377 -4.02 3.08 9.66
CA LEU A 377 -4.35 1.80 10.28
C LEU A 377 -3.66 0.61 9.62
N SER A 378 -3.53 0.60 8.28
CA SER A 378 -2.90 -0.49 7.55
C SER A 378 -1.41 -0.70 7.88
N GLY A 379 -0.74 0.32 8.44
CA GLY A 379 0.62 0.17 8.95
C GLY A 379 0.70 -0.20 10.43
N ILE A 380 -0.33 0.14 11.23
CA ILE A 380 -0.31 -0.02 12.68
C ILE A 380 -0.84 -1.38 13.12
N VAL A 381 -1.92 -1.88 12.49
CA VAL A 381 -2.69 -3.01 13.01
C VAL A 381 -1.90 -4.30 13.07
N TRP A 382 -1.17 -4.64 12.00
CA TRP A 382 -0.49 -5.92 11.92
C TRP A 382 0.56 -6.11 13.00
N PRO A 383 1.54 -5.20 13.18
CA PRO A 383 2.54 -5.35 14.23
C PRO A 383 1.96 -5.17 15.65
N ARG A 384 0.84 -4.43 15.81
CA ARG A 384 0.21 -4.21 17.11
C ARG A 384 -0.63 -5.42 17.56
N PHE A 385 -1.33 -6.08 16.65
CA PHE A 385 -2.21 -7.20 16.98
C PHE A 385 -1.53 -8.55 16.93
N PHE A 386 -0.55 -8.71 16.03
CA PHE A 386 0.01 -10.02 15.71
C PHE A 386 1.51 -10.12 15.96
N GLY A 387 2.15 -9.03 16.45
CA GLY A 387 3.59 -9.02 16.70
C GLY A 387 4.42 -8.73 15.45
N ARG A 388 5.75 -8.88 15.57
CA ARG A 388 6.69 -8.43 14.53
C ARG A 388 7.43 -9.57 13.82
N LYS A 389 7.48 -10.76 14.42
CA LYS A 389 8.29 -11.89 13.93
C LYS A 389 7.80 -12.40 12.56
N TRP A 390 6.48 -12.49 12.37
CA TRP A 390 5.84 -13.00 11.16
C TRP A 390 5.08 -11.90 10.41
N LEU A 391 5.54 -10.65 10.56
CA LEU A 391 4.85 -9.47 10.02
C LEU A 391 4.75 -9.50 8.49
N GLY A 392 5.76 -9.99 7.80
CA GLY A 392 5.76 -10.10 6.34
C GLY A 392 4.67 -11.05 5.84
N SER A 393 4.58 -12.25 6.42
CA SER A 393 3.55 -13.23 6.06
C SER A 393 2.13 -12.69 6.29
N ILE A 394 1.90 -12.00 7.40
CA ILE A 394 0.59 -11.47 7.80
C ILE A 394 0.20 -10.28 6.91
N SER A 395 1.09 -9.29 6.78
CA SER A 395 0.85 -8.12 5.94
C SER A 395 0.82 -8.46 4.44
N GLY A 396 1.53 -9.53 4.02
CA GLY A 396 1.50 -10.06 2.67
C GLY A 396 0.13 -10.55 2.24
N VAL A 397 -0.60 -11.26 3.12
CA VAL A 397 -2.00 -11.66 2.87
C VAL A 397 -2.91 -10.43 2.84
N GLY A 398 -2.73 -9.49 3.77
CA GLY A 398 -3.47 -8.23 3.77
C GLY A 398 -3.27 -7.43 2.47
N MET A 399 -2.03 -7.29 2.02
CA MET A 399 -1.70 -6.60 0.77
C MET A 399 -2.24 -7.35 -0.45
N SER A 400 -2.18 -8.69 -0.45
CA SER A 400 -2.76 -9.54 -1.50
C SER A 400 -4.23 -9.20 -1.75
N SER A 401 -5.04 -9.25 -0.70
CA SER A 401 -6.48 -8.96 -0.78
C SER A 401 -6.75 -7.54 -1.31
N MET A 402 -5.98 -6.55 -0.84
CA MET A 402 -6.11 -5.15 -1.28
C MET A 402 -5.75 -4.98 -2.76
N VAL A 403 -4.68 -5.63 -3.22
CA VAL A 403 -4.24 -5.55 -4.63
C VAL A 403 -5.27 -6.22 -5.54
N ILE A 404 -5.79 -7.38 -5.16
CA ILE A 404 -6.87 -8.07 -5.89
C ILE A 404 -8.12 -7.19 -5.94
N GLY A 405 -8.53 -6.62 -4.80
CA GLY A 405 -9.66 -5.70 -4.72
C GLY A 405 -9.52 -4.50 -5.66
N SER A 406 -8.33 -3.89 -5.70
CA SER A 406 -8.05 -2.76 -6.61
C SER A 406 -8.11 -3.13 -8.10
N GLY A 407 -7.79 -4.38 -8.45
CA GLY A 407 -7.90 -4.89 -9.82
C GLY A 407 -9.34 -5.19 -10.24
N ILE A 408 -10.14 -5.74 -9.32
CA ILE A 408 -11.54 -6.13 -9.58
C ILE A 408 -12.47 -4.91 -9.60
N GLY A 409 -12.20 -3.89 -8.79
CA GLY A 409 -13.08 -2.73 -8.64
C GLY A 409 -13.52 -2.07 -9.94
N PRO A 410 -12.60 -1.61 -10.81
CA PRO A 410 -12.94 -1.01 -12.09
C PRO A 410 -13.74 -1.93 -13.02
N LEU A 411 -13.42 -3.23 -13.04
CA LEU A 411 -14.17 -4.22 -13.82
C LEU A 411 -15.61 -4.37 -13.34
N LEU A 412 -15.80 -4.44 -12.01
CA LEU A 412 -17.13 -4.55 -11.41
C LEU A 412 -18.01 -3.36 -11.79
N PHE A 413 -17.51 -2.14 -11.62
CA PHE A 413 -18.22 -0.92 -11.97
C PHE A 413 -18.51 -0.83 -13.47
N GLY A 414 -17.53 -1.18 -14.31
CA GLY A 414 -17.70 -1.22 -15.77
C GLY A 414 -18.74 -2.24 -16.22
N ALA A 415 -18.76 -3.44 -15.63
CA ALA A 415 -19.74 -4.48 -15.95
C ALA A 415 -21.18 -4.06 -15.59
N PHE A 416 -21.37 -3.46 -14.40
CA PHE A 416 -22.68 -2.94 -14.01
C PHE A 416 -23.13 -1.80 -14.94
N PHE A 417 -22.23 -0.88 -15.28
CA PHE A 417 -22.56 0.20 -16.21
C PHE A 417 -22.93 -0.33 -17.59
N ALA A 418 -22.25 -1.33 -18.11
CA ALA A 418 -22.54 -1.93 -19.41
C ALA A 418 -23.93 -2.59 -19.46
N THR A 419 -24.41 -3.13 -18.33
CA THR A 419 -25.70 -3.82 -18.25
C THR A 419 -26.87 -2.91 -17.87
N THR A 420 -26.64 -1.87 -17.06
CA THR A 420 -27.70 -1.02 -16.49
C THR A 420 -27.71 0.42 -17.01
N GLY A 421 -26.65 0.83 -17.73
CA GLY A 421 -26.47 2.21 -18.21
C GLY A 421 -26.14 3.23 -17.10
N ASN A 422 -26.01 2.81 -15.85
CA ASN A 422 -25.70 3.67 -14.72
C ASN A 422 -24.89 2.96 -13.64
N TYR A 423 -24.43 3.69 -12.62
CA TYR A 423 -23.65 3.15 -11.51
C TYR A 423 -24.46 2.92 -10.22
N LEU A 424 -25.75 3.25 -10.20
CA LEU A 424 -26.56 3.24 -8.97
C LEU A 424 -26.62 1.84 -8.33
N SER A 425 -26.85 0.80 -9.14
CA SER A 425 -26.96 -0.59 -8.63
C SER A 425 -25.69 -1.04 -7.94
N VAL A 426 -24.52 -0.83 -8.53
CA VAL A 426 -23.24 -1.21 -7.91
C VAL A 426 -22.92 -0.32 -6.70
N LEU A 427 -23.30 0.94 -6.69
CA LEU A 427 -23.09 1.84 -5.55
C LEU A 427 -23.96 1.40 -4.35
N TRP A 428 -25.24 1.05 -4.57
CA TRP A 428 -26.08 0.50 -3.51
C TRP A 428 -25.52 -0.82 -2.96
N LEU A 429 -25.03 -1.72 -3.81
CA LEU A 429 -24.33 -2.92 -3.37
C LEU A 429 -23.09 -2.57 -2.54
N CYS A 430 -22.31 -1.60 -2.98
CA CYS A 430 -21.13 -1.10 -2.26
C CYS A 430 -21.47 -0.44 -0.93
N SER A 431 -22.68 0.07 -0.71
CA SER A 431 -23.06 0.67 0.58
C SER A 431 -23.29 -0.38 1.68
N ILE A 432 -23.76 -1.57 1.32
CA ILE A 432 -24.03 -2.66 2.26
C ILE A 432 -22.76 -3.15 2.95
N ILE A 433 -21.67 -3.29 2.20
CA ILE A 433 -20.41 -3.88 2.71
C ILE A 433 -19.80 -3.06 3.87
N PRO A 434 -19.55 -1.75 3.75
CA PRO A 434 -19.01 -0.97 4.86
C PRO A 434 -19.98 -0.83 6.03
N ALA A 435 -21.31 -0.88 5.79
CA ALA A 435 -22.28 -0.92 6.85
C ALA A 435 -22.16 -2.22 7.69
N LEU A 436 -22.07 -3.39 7.04
CA LEU A 436 -21.85 -4.66 7.73
C LEU A 436 -20.51 -4.69 8.46
N LEU A 437 -19.44 -4.17 7.82
CA LEU A 437 -18.12 -4.10 8.43
C LEU A 437 -18.09 -3.14 9.62
N PHE A 438 -18.84 -2.04 9.59
CA PHE A 438 -19.00 -1.13 10.72
C PHE A 438 -19.52 -1.86 11.97
N PHE A 439 -20.60 -2.64 11.84
CA PHE A 439 -21.11 -3.47 12.94
C PHE A 439 -20.11 -4.58 13.33
N GLY A 440 -19.45 -5.19 12.34
CA GLY A 440 -18.40 -6.20 12.57
C GLY A 440 -17.21 -5.69 13.37
N CYS A 441 -16.94 -4.37 13.39
CA CYS A 441 -15.89 -3.77 14.21
C CYS A 441 -16.13 -3.98 15.72
N ALA A 442 -17.36 -4.18 16.18
CA ALA A 442 -17.65 -4.41 17.59
C ALA A 442 -16.83 -5.56 18.19
N TRP A 443 -16.58 -6.61 17.40
CA TRP A 443 -15.82 -7.80 17.79
C TRP A 443 -14.36 -7.79 17.36
N ALA A 444 -13.85 -6.69 16.76
CA ALA A 444 -12.49 -6.57 16.27
C ALA A 444 -11.50 -6.09 17.35
N ASP A 445 -11.61 -6.59 18.58
CA ASP A 445 -10.68 -6.32 19.66
C ASP A 445 -9.30 -6.97 19.39
N ASN A 446 -8.25 -6.42 20.02
CA ASN A 446 -6.92 -7.01 19.92
C ASN A 446 -6.94 -8.46 20.46
N PRO A 447 -6.60 -9.46 19.64
CA PRO A 447 -6.65 -10.88 20.04
C PRO A 447 -5.72 -11.19 21.24
N GLN A 448 -4.70 -10.36 21.46
CA GLN A 448 -3.77 -10.52 22.58
C GLN A 448 -4.37 -10.11 23.94
N SER A 449 -5.46 -9.35 23.96
CA SER A 449 -6.13 -8.98 25.21
C SER A 449 -6.70 -10.19 25.96
N LYS A 450 -7.03 -11.27 25.26
CA LYS A 450 -7.54 -12.52 25.83
C LYS A 450 -6.46 -13.40 26.48
N ILE A 451 -5.20 -13.26 26.08
CA ILE A 451 -4.09 -14.09 26.60
C ILE A 451 -3.73 -13.71 28.03
N LYS A 452 -3.97 -12.46 28.45
CA LYS A 452 -3.68 -12.00 29.81
C LYS A 452 -4.64 -12.55 30.87
N SER A 453 -5.84 -12.94 30.50
CA SER A 453 -6.82 -13.45 31.47
C SER A 453 -6.55 -14.92 31.87
N THR A 454 -5.80 -15.68 31.07
CA THR A 454 -5.45 -17.08 31.35
C THR A 454 -4.17 -17.28 32.15
N ASN A 455 -3.35 -16.24 32.33
CA ASN A 455 -2.10 -16.28 33.11
C ASN A 455 -2.16 -15.51 34.43
N SER A 456 -3.34 -15.06 34.83
CA SER A 456 -3.60 -14.34 36.10
C SER A 456 -4.51 -15.11 37.06
N ASP A 457 -4.80 -16.39 36.77
CA ASP A 457 -5.44 -17.34 37.68
C ASP A 457 -4.36 -18.41 38.11
#